data_53f62fc7796166c051693e71536ee284
#
_entry.id   53f62fc7796166c051693e71536ee284
#
_cell.length_a   1.000
_cell.length_b   1.000
_cell.length_c   1.000
_cell.angle_alpha   90.00
_cell.angle_beta   90.00
_cell.angle_gamma   90.00
#
_symmetry.space_group_name_H-M   'P 1'
#
loop_
_entity.id
_entity.type
_entity.pdbx_description
1 polymer ?
#
loop_
_entity_poly.entity_id
_entity_poly.type
_entity_poly.pdbx_seq_one_letter_code
_entity_poly.pdbx_strand_id
1 'polypeptide(L)'
;RGLSLVPLRPGALAALTVSSYDKRLKTLTVGKDKNGGDRKVSLPDVTAAFFAEQCKGKLPGAPLLSRSNGKAWDKDAWKHPMKDAVTAAKLPDNVTTYTLRHSVITDLIHAGLDTLTVAQLSGTSVLMIEKHYGHLTREHAREGLARLLL
;
A
#
# COMPACT_ATOMS: atom_id res chain seq x y z
N ARG A 1 1.91 10.16 0.39
CA ARG A 1 3.12 9.40 0.74
C ARG A 1 2.78 8.01 1.31
N GLY A 2 1.83 7.87 2.26
CA GLY A 2 1.49 6.55 2.81
C GLY A 2 1.09 5.53 1.73
N LEU A 3 0.27 5.92 0.75
CA LEU A 3 -0.15 5.05 -0.37
C LEU A 3 0.98 4.65 -1.31
N SER A 4 2.09 5.40 -1.35
CA SER A 4 3.26 5.06 -2.17
C SER A 4 4.26 4.15 -1.43
N LEU A 5 4.03 3.86 -0.16
CA LEU A 5 4.93 3.04 0.66
C LEU A 5 4.38 1.63 0.93
N VAL A 6 3.06 1.44 0.84
CA VAL A 6 2.40 0.16 1.10
C VAL A 6 1.24 -0.06 0.13
N PRO A 7 1.05 -1.29 -0.38
CA PRO A 7 0.04 -1.59 -1.41
C PRO A 7 -1.37 -1.72 -0.82
N LEU A 8 -1.73 -0.92 0.19
CA LEU A 8 -3.03 -0.99 0.83
C LEU A 8 -4.12 -0.27 0.02
N ARG A 9 -5.37 -0.71 0.16
CA ARG A 9 -6.50 0.08 -0.33
C ARG A 9 -6.56 1.42 0.41
N PRO A 10 -6.90 2.53 -0.28
CA PRO A 10 -6.94 3.86 0.36
C PRO A 10 -7.76 3.89 1.65
N GLY A 11 -8.95 3.28 1.64
CA GLY A 11 -9.79 3.19 2.83
C GLY A 11 -9.19 2.36 3.96
N ALA A 12 -8.50 1.26 3.63
CA ALA A 12 -7.83 0.42 4.64
C ALA A 12 -6.67 1.18 5.30
N LEU A 13 -5.89 1.92 4.51
CA LEU A 13 -4.81 2.75 5.06
C LEU A 13 -5.35 3.91 5.91
N ALA A 14 -6.44 4.54 5.47
CA ALA A 14 -7.09 5.64 6.19
C ALA A 14 -7.72 5.20 7.52
N ALA A 15 -8.14 3.94 7.62
CA ALA A 15 -8.74 3.37 8.82
C ALA A 15 -7.71 2.96 9.90
N LEU A 16 -6.41 2.97 9.59
CA LEU A 16 -5.38 2.62 10.56
C LEU A 16 -5.31 3.66 11.69
N THR A 17 -5.19 3.17 12.91
CA THR A 17 -4.92 3.96 14.11
C THR A 17 -3.46 3.80 14.53
N VAL A 18 -3.01 4.61 15.48
CA VAL A 18 -1.66 4.50 16.06
C VAL A 18 -1.42 3.10 16.61
N SER A 19 -2.42 2.47 17.24
CA SER A 19 -2.34 1.10 17.76
C SER A 19 -2.22 0.03 16.66
N SER A 20 -2.50 0.36 15.41
CA SER A 20 -2.28 -0.54 14.26
C SER A 20 -0.80 -0.71 13.90
N TYR A 21 0.09 0.17 14.40
CA TYR A 21 1.52 0.11 14.13
C TYR A 21 2.31 -0.36 15.37
N ASP A 22 2.99 -1.49 15.24
CA ASP A 22 3.95 -1.96 16.24
C ASP A 22 5.35 -1.45 15.89
N LYS A 23 5.83 -0.49 16.68
CA LYS A 23 7.16 0.13 16.49
C LYS A 23 8.30 -0.86 16.72
N ARG A 24 8.16 -1.79 17.66
CA ARG A 24 9.20 -2.78 18.00
C ARG A 24 9.35 -3.83 16.91
N LEU A 25 8.23 -4.33 16.42
CA LEU A 25 8.21 -5.35 15.36
C LEU A 25 8.25 -4.73 13.95
N LYS A 26 8.14 -3.40 13.82
CA LYS A 26 8.02 -2.68 12.53
C LYS A 26 6.92 -3.25 11.66
N THR A 27 5.74 -3.51 12.24
CA THR A 27 4.61 -4.12 11.54
C THR A 27 3.37 -3.22 11.57
N LEU A 28 2.60 -3.26 10.48
CA LEU A 28 1.24 -2.74 10.43
C LEU A 28 0.25 -3.89 10.54
N THR A 29 -0.68 -3.80 11.49
CA THR A 29 -1.85 -4.67 11.55
C THR A 29 -2.98 -4.00 10.79
N VAL A 30 -3.35 -4.58 9.65
CA VAL A 30 -4.47 -4.11 8.83
C VAL A 30 -5.69 -4.92 9.22
N GLY A 31 -6.77 -4.24 9.62
CA GLY A 31 -7.98 -4.88 10.09
C GLY A 31 -8.58 -5.87 9.08
N LYS A 32 -9.53 -6.64 9.55
CA LYS A 32 -10.13 -7.82 8.91
C LYS A 32 -10.34 -7.65 7.42
N ASP A 33 -9.74 -8.53 6.64
CA ASP A 33 -10.13 -8.74 5.27
C ASP A 33 -11.48 -9.49 5.20
N LYS A 34 -11.98 -9.77 4.00
CA LYS A 34 -13.23 -10.50 3.80
C LYS A 34 -13.24 -11.91 4.42
N ASN A 35 -12.06 -12.44 4.77
CA ASN A 35 -11.85 -13.77 5.34
C ASN A 35 -11.70 -13.75 6.88
N GLY A 36 -11.87 -12.59 7.52
CA GLY A 36 -12.01 -12.44 8.98
C GLY A 36 -10.70 -12.41 9.77
N GLY A 37 -9.54 -12.48 9.15
CA GLY A 37 -8.23 -12.44 9.81
C GLY A 37 -7.55 -11.07 9.76
N ASP A 38 -6.87 -10.68 10.83
CA ASP A 38 -5.99 -9.52 10.84
C ASP A 38 -4.73 -9.81 10.02
N ARG A 39 -4.46 -8.95 9.05
CA ARG A 39 -3.26 -9.05 8.22
C ARG A 39 -2.14 -8.20 8.81
N LYS A 40 -0.99 -8.82 9.04
CA LYS A 40 0.23 -8.13 9.46
C LYS A 40 1.14 -7.91 8.25
N VAL A 41 1.60 -6.67 8.09
CA VAL A 41 2.54 -6.26 7.04
C VAL A 41 3.84 -5.83 7.70
N SER A 42 4.92 -6.57 7.49
CA SER A 42 6.25 -6.20 7.93
C SER A 42 6.81 -5.08 7.05
N LEU A 43 7.39 -4.08 7.67
CA LEU A 43 7.84 -2.87 7.00
C LEU A 43 9.37 -2.79 6.97
N PRO A 44 9.98 -2.41 5.84
CA PRO A 44 11.39 -2.04 5.81
C PRO A 44 11.65 -0.78 6.65
N ASP A 45 12.88 -0.59 7.09
CA ASP A 45 13.27 0.44 8.05
C ASP A 45 12.83 1.85 7.67
N VAL A 46 12.99 2.23 6.41
CA VAL A 46 12.59 3.55 5.90
C VAL A 46 11.08 3.75 6.01
N THR A 47 10.29 2.73 5.66
CA THR A 47 8.83 2.78 5.77
C THR A 47 8.37 2.77 7.24
N ALA A 48 9.01 1.95 8.07
CA ALA A 48 8.76 1.90 9.51
C ALA A 48 9.05 3.24 10.19
N ALA A 49 10.15 3.91 9.83
CA ALA A 49 10.49 5.25 10.33
C ALA A 49 9.41 6.29 9.96
N PHE A 50 8.89 6.23 8.74
CA PHE A 50 7.77 7.10 8.34
C PHE A 50 6.54 6.91 9.23
N PHE A 51 6.11 5.66 9.47
CA PHE A 51 4.95 5.40 10.33
C PHE A 51 5.23 5.71 11.81
N ALA A 52 6.44 5.47 12.30
CA ALA A 52 6.84 5.87 13.65
C ALA A 52 6.72 7.39 13.86
N GLU A 53 7.13 8.17 12.87
CA GLU A 53 6.97 9.64 12.91
C GLU A 53 5.51 10.06 12.98
N GLN A 54 4.63 9.36 12.23
CA GLN A 54 3.19 9.65 12.25
C GLN A 54 2.51 9.33 13.59
N CYS A 55 3.15 8.51 14.44
CA CYS A 55 2.63 8.17 15.78
C CYS A 55 2.98 9.22 16.85
N LYS A 56 3.97 10.08 16.62
CA LYS A 56 4.46 11.02 17.65
C LYS A 56 3.36 11.94 18.16
N GLY A 57 3.25 12.02 19.48
CA GLY A 57 2.29 12.89 20.16
C GLY A 57 0.82 12.49 20.00
N LYS A 58 0.53 11.31 19.48
CA LYS A 58 -0.84 10.83 19.28
C LYS A 58 -1.21 9.71 20.27
N LEU A 59 -2.49 9.68 20.64
CA LEU A 59 -3.07 8.59 21.42
C LEU A 59 -3.23 7.31 20.58
N PRO A 60 -3.26 6.11 21.19
CA PRO A 60 -3.37 4.83 20.46
C PRO A 60 -4.58 4.73 19.51
N GLY A 61 -5.72 5.30 19.88
CA GLY A 61 -6.94 5.30 19.06
C GLY A 61 -7.00 6.40 17.99
N ALA A 62 -6.03 7.32 17.97
CA ALA A 62 -6.02 8.39 16.97
C ALA A 62 -5.69 7.85 15.57
N PRO A 63 -6.13 8.51 14.49
CA PRO A 63 -5.77 8.14 13.13
C PRO A 63 -4.25 8.13 12.95
N LEU A 64 -3.71 7.02 12.43
CA LEU A 64 -2.27 6.90 12.15
C LEU A 64 -1.83 7.95 11.14
N LEU A 65 -2.56 8.06 10.04
CA LEU A 65 -2.42 9.12 9.05
C LEU A 65 -3.59 10.08 9.20
N SER A 66 -3.36 11.25 9.77
CA SER A 66 -4.37 12.27 9.97
C SER A 66 -4.26 13.42 8.94
N ARG A 67 -5.36 14.12 8.74
CA ARG A 67 -5.41 15.43 8.07
C ARG A 67 -4.73 16.49 8.95
N SER A 68 -4.46 17.67 8.39
CA SER A 68 -3.89 18.81 9.14
C SER A 68 -4.70 19.22 10.36
N ASN A 69 -6.03 18.97 10.34
CA ASN A 69 -6.93 19.23 11.46
C ASN A 69 -7.08 18.06 12.45
N GLY A 70 -6.21 17.03 12.36
CA GLY A 70 -6.21 15.85 13.21
C GLY A 70 -7.27 14.78 12.87
N LYS A 71 -8.22 15.05 11.98
CA LYS A 71 -9.28 14.10 11.61
C LYS A 71 -8.76 13.00 10.70
N ALA A 72 -9.45 11.86 10.69
CA ALA A 72 -9.19 10.76 9.75
C ALA A 72 -9.44 11.18 8.30
N TRP A 73 -8.76 10.53 7.39
CA TRP A 73 -9.07 10.58 5.97
C TRP A 73 -10.27 9.68 5.65
N ASP A 74 -11.09 10.11 4.70
CA ASP A 74 -12.19 9.34 4.11
C ASP A 74 -12.23 9.59 2.60
N LYS A 75 -13.15 8.90 1.90
CA LYS A 75 -13.27 8.97 0.45
C LYS A 75 -13.57 10.37 -0.10
N ASP A 76 -14.20 11.23 0.70
CA ASP A 76 -14.54 12.58 0.29
C ASP A 76 -13.41 13.55 0.64
N ALA A 77 -12.77 13.35 1.79
CA ALA A 77 -11.70 14.20 2.28
C ALA A 77 -10.45 14.20 1.40
N TRP A 78 -10.09 13.08 0.75
CA TRP A 78 -8.91 13.02 -0.11
C TRP A 78 -9.13 13.45 -1.56
N LYS A 79 -10.39 13.63 -2.02
CA LYS A 79 -10.69 13.98 -3.43
C LYS A 79 -9.97 15.24 -3.88
N HIS A 80 -10.20 16.37 -3.18
CA HIS A 80 -9.59 17.65 -3.53
C HIS A 80 -8.06 17.64 -3.37
N PRO A 81 -7.48 17.24 -2.22
CA PRO A 81 -6.02 17.15 -2.07
C PRO A 81 -5.35 16.24 -3.09
N MET A 82 -6.02 15.15 -3.51
CA MET A 82 -5.49 14.29 -4.55
C MET A 82 -5.49 14.97 -5.91
N LYS A 83 -6.59 15.66 -6.27
CA LYS A 83 -6.69 16.43 -7.51
C LYS A 83 -5.64 17.55 -7.56
N ASP A 84 -5.47 18.27 -6.47
CA ASP A 84 -4.46 19.35 -6.37
C ASP A 84 -3.05 18.80 -6.56
N ALA A 85 -2.75 17.65 -5.94
CA ALA A 85 -1.46 16.97 -6.08
C ALA A 85 -1.21 16.49 -7.52
N VAL A 86 -2.23 15.95 -8.20
CA VAL A 86 -2.17 15.51 -9.61
C VAL A 86 -1.87 16.70 -10.51
N THR A 87 -2.59 17.81 -10.33
CA THR A 87 -2.40 19.06 -11.09
C THR A 87 -1.00 19.63 -10.86
N ALA A 88 -0.55 19.73 -9.60
CA ALA A 88 0.78 20.24 -9.25
C ALA A 88 1.91 19.37 -9.81
N ALA A 89 1.70 18.06 -9.89
CA ALA A 89 2.65 17.11 -10.47
C ALA A 89 2.56 17.02 -12.01
N LYS A 90 1.63 17.76 -12.64
CA LYS A 90 1.38 17.71 -14.10
C LYS A 90 1.07 16.30 -14.60
N LEU A 91 0.39 15.51 -13.79
CA LEU A 91 -0.04 14.17 -14.14
C LEU A 91 -1.42 14.20 -14.84
N PRO A 92 -1.79 13.15 -15.58
CA PRO A 92 -3.11 13.04 -16.20
C PRO A 92 -4.24 13.11 -15.17
N ASP A 93 -5.36 13.75 -15.51
CA ASP A 93 -6.50 13.98 -14.59
C ASP A 93 -7.18 12.71 -14.07
N ASN A 94 -6.98 11.58 -14.73
CA ASN A 94 -7.50 10.27 -14.32
C ASN A 94 -6.67 9.58 -13.22
N VAL A 95 -5.56 10.18 -12.78
CA VAL A 95 -4.76 9.67 -11.66
C VAL A 95 -5.51 9.82 -10.35
N THR A 96 -5.64 8.73 -9.61
CA THR A 96 -6.39 8.64 -8.36
C THR A 96 -5.56 8.01 -7.25
N THR A 97 -6.11 7.94 -6.04
CA THR A 97 -5.50 7.19 -4.92
C THR A 97 -5.31 5.71 -5.24
N TYR A 98 -6.15 5.12 -6.09
CA TYR A 98 -6.00 3.74 -6.57
C TYR A 98 -4.86 3.61 -7.57
N THR A 99 -4.58 4.62 -8.38
CA THR A 99 -3.42 4.64 -9.27
C THR A 99 -2.13 4.48 -8.48
N LEU A 100 -1.99 5.17 -7.33
CA LEU A 100 -0.83 5.01 -6.44
C LEU A 100 -0.69 3.57 -5.94
N ARG A 101 -1.80 2.94 -5.56
CA ARG A 101 -1.79 1.53 -5.17
C ARG A 101 -1.39 0.61 -6.34
N HIS A 102 -1.91 0.86 -7.53
CA HIS A 102 -1.53 0.09 -8.73
C HIS A 102 -0.04 0.21 -9.01
N SER A 103 0.55 1.41 -8.92
CA SER A 103 1.99 1.61 -9.09
C SER A 103 2.79 0.77 -8.10
N VAL A 104 2.45 0.81 -6.80
CA VAL A 104 3.18 0.01 -5.78
C VAL A 104 3.07 -1.49 -6.06
N ILE A 105 1.89 -1.99 -6.46
CA ILE A 105 1.73 -3.41 -6.82
C ILE A 105 2.59 -3.76 -8.05
N THR A 106 2.59 -2.92 -9.07
CA THR A 106 3.43 -3.07 -10.27
C THR A 106 4.91 -3.11 -9.90
N ASP A 107 5.37 -2.19 -9.06
CA ASP A 107 6.76 -2.13 -8.60
C ASP A 107 7.17 -3.38 -7.81
N LEU A 108 6.30 -3.92 -6.95
CA LEU A 108 6.54 -5.16 -6.22
C LEU A 108 6.69 -6.37 -7.16
N ILE A 109 5.87 -6.45 -8.20
CA ILE A 109 5.95 -7.51 -9.21
C ILE A 109 7.25 -7.35 -10.02
N HIS A 110 7.58 -6.14 -10.47
CA HIS A 110 8.85 -5.88 -11.17
C HIS A 110 10.08 -6.15 -10.29
N ALA A 111 9.97 -5.99 -8.98
CA ALA A 111 11.01 -6.39 -8.02
C ALA A 111 11.13 -7.92 -7.84
N GLY A 112 10.30 -8.71 -8.53
CA GLY A 112 10.36 -10.17 -8.54
C GLY A 112 9.57 -10.84 -7.42
N LEU A 113 8.69 -10.13 -6.70
CA LEU A 113 7.84 -10.76 -5.70
C LEU A 113 6.81 -11.66 -6.40
N ASP A 114 6.60 -12.85 -5.82
CA ASP A 114 5.58 -13.77 -6.30
C ASP A 114 4.15 -13.25 -6.09
N THR A 115 3.21 -13.75 -6.89
CA THR A 115 1.82 -13.29 -6.90
C THR A 115 1.09 -13.53 -5.58
N LEU A 116 1.44 -14.59 -4.85
CA LEU A 116 0.85 -14.89 -3.54
C LEU A 116 1.29 -13.84 -2.50
N THR A 117 2.58 -13.55 -2.45
CA THR A 117 3.13 -12.51 -1.55
C THR A 117 2.52 -11.15 -1.85
N VAL A 118 2.43 -10.75 -3.14
CA VAL A 118 1.80 -9.48 -3.54
C VAL A 118 0.32 -9.45 -3.16
N ALA A 119 -0.40 -10.56 -3.36
CA ALA A 119 -1.80 -10.68 -2.97
C ALA A 119 -2.00 -10.50 -1.46
N GLN A 120 -1.16 -11.15 -0.65
CA GLN A 120 -1.16 -11.04 0.81
C GLN A 120 -0.84 -9.61 1.28
N LEU A 121 0.23 -8.99 0.76
CA LEU A 121 0.61 -7.62 1.09
C LEU A 121 -0.48 -6.61 0.73
N SER A 122 -1.10 -6.79 -0.42
CA SER A 122 -2.12 -5.85 -0.93
C SER A 122 -3.54 -6.13 -0.41
N GLY A 123 -3.80 -7.32 0.19
CA GLY A 123 -5.13 -7.72 0.66
C GLY A 123 -6.12 -7.93 -0.48
N THR A 124 -5.68 -8.67 -1.48
CA THR A 124 -6.50 -9.12 -2.60
C THR A 124 -6.24 -10.62 -2.85
N SER A 125 -6.92 -11.23 -3.81
CA SER A 125 -6.68 -12.62 -4.17
C SER A 125 -5.58 -12.73 -5.24
N VAL A 126 -4.91 -13.90 -5.29
CA VAL A 126 -3.95 -14.24 -6.36
C VAL A 126 -4.64 -14.09 -7.72
N LEU A 127 -5.87 -14.57 -7.86
CA LEU A 127 -6.65 -14.45 -9.10
C LEU A 127 -6.79 -12.98 -9.58
N MET A 128 -6.97 -12.05 -8.63
CA MET A 128 -7.04 -10.61 -8.98
C MET A 128 -5.68 -10.05 -9.39
N ILE A 129 -4.59 -10.50 -8.76
CA ILE A 129 -3.24 -10.14 -9.19
C ILE A 129 -2.98 -10.67 -10.59
N GLU A 130 -3.25 -11.94 -10.85
CA GLU A 130 -3.07 -12.55 -12.17
C GLU A 130 -3.91 -11.88 -13.25
N LYS A 131 -5.18 -11.56 -12.95
CA LYS A 131 -6.08 -10.89 -13.88
C LYS A 131 -5.56 -9.53 -14.33
N HIS A 132 -5.02 -8.74 -13.41
CA HIS A 132 -4.64 -7.34 -13.69
C HIS A 132 -3.15 -7.16 -14.00
N TYR A 133 -2.29 -8.07 -13.51
CA TYR A 133 -0.82 -7.94 -13.60
C TYR A 133 -0.12 -9.18 -14.17
N GLY A 134 -0.86 -10.22 -14.58
CA GLY A 134 -0.28 -11.48 -15.08
C GLY A 134 0.59 -11.32 -16.33
N HIS A 135 0.42 -10.23 -17.08
CA HIS A 135 1.29 -9.91 -18.20
C HIS A 135 2.72 -9.58 -17.74
N LEU A 136 2.88 -8.95 -16.58
CA LEU A 136 4.20 -8.62 -15.99
C LEU A 136 4.95 -9.87 -15.52
N THR A 137 4.22 -10.83 -14.92
CA THR A 137 4.83 -12.07 -14.44
C THR A 137 5.32 -12.99 -15.57
N ARG A 138 4.71 -12.89 -16.77
CA ARG A 138 5.17 -13.62 -17.96
C ARG A 138 6.53 -13.16 -18.47
N GLU A 139 6.85 -11.89 -18.35
CA GLU A 139 8.18 -11.36 -18.69
C GLU A 139 9.24 -11.94 -17.77
N HIS A 140 8.98 -12.00 -16.47
CA HIS A 140 9.90 -12.63 -15.50
C HIS A 140 10.10 -14.14 -15.75
N ALA A 141 9.06 -14.85 -16.15
CA ALA A 141 9.18 -16.25 -16.51
C ALA A 141 10.12 -16.44 -17.72
N ARG A 142 10.02 -15.60 -18.74
CA ARG A 142 10.91 -15.59 -19.90
C ARG A 142 12.37 -15.32 -19.51
N GLU A 143 12.60 -14.31 -18.67
CA GLU A 143 13.94 -13.99 -18.15
C GLU A 143 14.51 -15.13 -17.29
N GLY A 144 13.66 -15.74 -16.45
CA GLY A 144 14.02 -16.91 -15.64
C GLY A 144 14.47 -18.09 -16.51
N LEU A 145 13.72 -18.40 -17.55
CA LEU A 145 14.06 -19.46 -18.51
C LEU A 145 15.38 -19.15 -19.26
N ALA A 146 15.61 -17.89 -19.61
CA ALA A 146 16.85 -17.48 -20.29
C ALA A 146 18.10 -17.71 -19.43
N ARG A 147 17.96 -17.67 -18.09
CA ARG A 147 19.06 -17.96 -17.15
C ARG A 147 19.39 -19.45 -17.00
N LEU A 148 18.51 -20.34 -17.46
CA LEU A 148 18.74 -21.79 -17.44
C LEU A 148 19.55 -22.28 -18.64
N LEU A 149 19.76 -21.43 -19.63
CA LEU A 149 20.64 -21.73 -20.79
C LEU A 149 22.08 -21.48 -20.34
N LEU A 150 22.68 -22.51 -19.78
CA LEU A 150 24.13 -22.64 -19.53
C LEU A 150 24.79 -23.38 -20.69
#